data_7b22e63c8ecdf839e1c102e435e095e8
#
_entry.id   7b22e63c8ecdf839e1c102e435e095e8
#
_cell.length_a   1.000
_cell.length_b   1.000
_cell.length_c   1.000
_cell.angle_alpha   90.00
_cell.angle_beta   90.00
_cell.angle_gamma   90.00
#
_symmetry.space_group_name_H-M   'P 1'
#
loop_
_entity.id
_entity.type
_entity.pdbx_description
1 polymer ?
#
loop_
_entity_poly.entity_id
_entity_poly.type
_entity_poly.pdbx_seq_one_letter_code
_entity_poly.pdbx_strand_id
1 'polypeptide(L)'
;GNIIFGLRSNLVYPGCRHVAFLPLAHAYGCAFDFLACLAAGGHTHLIGRTPSPKILMKAFAEVKPTLILSVPLILEKIYKKMIQPQISKTAVSWVLKMPLLDKVVLNKIREKLLNAFGGEFSQIIIGGAPLNAEVETFLRRIKFPVTVGYGMTETAPLISFTPWTEFRIQSCGQVLEGFMEARIANPDADGVGEIQVRGENVMMGYYKNEQATKESFTADGWLRTGDLGIIDKDGFIYIKGRCKTMLLGPSGQNIYPEEIEAKINNMPYVLESLVLQKDTRLVALVCPDFEAVDADELTQDQLEVVMEENRKLVNAELAAYEQINELRIFNHEFEKTPKKSIKRFLYEA
;
A
#
# COMPACT_ATOMS: atom_id res chain seq x y z
N GLY A 1 -17.29 -16.32 2.45
CA GLY A 1 -17.46 -14.89 2.89
C GLY A 1 -17.06 -13.91 1.79
N ASN A 2 -15.81 -13.80 1.42
CA ASN A 2 -15.30 -12.75 0.51
C ASN A 2 -15.99 -12.67 -0.86
N ILE A 3 -16.26 -13.80 -1.51
CA ILE A 3 -16.98 -13.83 -2.79
C ILE A 3 -18.40 -13.31 -2.61
N ILE A 4 -19.08 -13.76 -1.56
CA ILE A 4 -20.44 -13.31 -1.23
C ILE A 4 -20.45 -11.81 -0.90
N PHE A 5 -19.44 -11.33 -0.18
CA PHE A 5 -19.27 -9.90 0.06
C PHE A 5 -19.11 -9.11 -1.25
N GLY A 6 -18.25 -9.57 -2.17
CA GLY A 6 -18.08 -8.93 -3.48
C GLY A 6 -19.35 -8.83 -4.31
N LEU A 7 -20.19 -9.87 -4.25
CA LEU A 7 -21.51 -9.89 -4.90
C LEU A 7 -22.51 -8.95 -4.22
N ARG A 8 -22.61 -8.99 -2.87
CA ARG A 8 -23.56 -8.17 -2.10
C ARG A 8 -23.24 -6.69 -2.12
N SER A 9 -21.95 -6.33 -2.14
CA SER A 9 -21.47 -4.94 -2.23
C SER A 9 -21.41 -4.40 -3.67
N ASN A 10 -21.91 -5.18 -4.64
CA ASN A 10 -21.89 -4.84 -6.06
C ASN A 10 -20.49 -4.48 -6.62
N LEU A 11 -19.44 -5.04 -6.03
CA LEU A 11 -18.09 -4.95 -6.57
C LEU A 11 -17.94 -5.76 -7.85
N VAL A 12 -18.64 -6.87 -7.92
CA VAL A 12 -18.76 -7.72 -9.11
C VAL A 12 -20.25 -7.96 -9.42
N TYR A 13 -20.60 -7.97 -10.70
CA TYR A 13 -21.98 -8.08 -11.19
C TYR A 13 -21.99 -8.73 -12.57
N PRO A 14 -23.15 -9.20 -13.09
CA PRO A 14 -23.22 -9.84 -14.39
C PRO A 14 -22.66 -8.94 -15.51
N GLY A 15 -21.74 -9.49 -16.29
CA GLY A 15 -21.07 -8.76 -17.37
C GLY A 15 -19.94 -7.80 -16.93
N CYS A 16 -19.56 -7.76 -15.65
CA CYS A 16 -18.37 -7.04 -15.22
C CYS A 16 -17.11 -7.56 -15.94
N ARG A 17 -16.14 -6.68 -16.15
CA ARG A 17 -14.89 -6.98 -16.86
C ARG A 17 -13.71 -6.71 -15.97
N HIS A 18 -12.85 -7.71 -15.81
CA HIS A 18 -11.62 -7.61 -15.05
C HIS A 18 -10.41 -7.90 -15.94
N VAL A 19 -9.30 -7.24 -15.66
CA VAL A 19 -7.99 -7.57 -16.20
C VAL A 19 -7.18 -8.16 -15.08
N ALA A 20 -7.03 -9.48 -15.07
CA ALA A 20 -6.29 -10.20 -14.06
C ALA A 20 -4.79 -10.19 -14.38
N PHE A 21 -4.06 -9.37 -13.66
CA PHE A 21 -2.60 -9.25 -13.76
C PHE A 21 -1.90 -9.54 -12.43
N LEU A 22 -2.65 -9.64 -11.35
CA LEU A 22 -2.14 -10.14 -10.08
C LEU A 22 -1.97 -11.65 -10.14
N PRO A 23 -0.96 -12.23 -9.46
CA PRO A 23 -0.78 -13.67 -9.46
C PRO A 23 -2.00 -14.38 -8.87
N LEU A 24 -2.61 -15.29 -9.64
CA LEU A 24 -3.76 -16.09 -9.17
C LEU A 24 -3.38 -17.10 -8.07
N ALA A 25 -2.09 -17.34 -7.84
CA ALA A 25 -1.61 -18.09 -6.68
C ALA A 25 -1.77 -17.32 -5.36
N HIS A 26 -2.01 -16.01 -5.41
CA HIS A 26 -2.30 -15.20 -4.23
C HIS A 26 -3.81 -15.07 -4.01
N ALA A 27 -4.23 -15.14 -2.74
CA ALA A 27 -5.63 -15.09 -2.35
C ALA A 27 -6.36 -13.86 -2.92
N TYR A 28 -5.71 -12.70 -3.00
CA TYR A 28 -6.32 -11.46 -3.49
C TYR A 28 -6.75 -11.56 -4.96
N GLY A 29 -5.81 -11.91 -5.86
CA GLY A 29 -6.12 -12.08 -7.29
C GLY A 29 -7.07 -13.27 -7.52
N CYS A 30 -6.84 -14.39 -6.83
CA CYS A 30 -7.68 -15.57 -6.95
C CYS A 30 -9.13 -15.29 -6.54
N ALA A 31 -9.35 -14.67 -5.39
CA ALA A 31 -10.69 -14.45 -4.86
C ALA A 31 -11.47 -13.43 -5.70
N PHE A 32 -10.87 -12.30 -6.05
CA PHE A 32 -11.63 -11.18 -6.62
C PHE A 32 -11.49 -11.04 -8.13
N ASP A 33 -10.29 -11.20 -8.72
CA ASP A 33 -10.16 -11.14 -10.18
C ASP A 33 -10.70 -12.38 -10.88
N PHE A 34 -10.65 -13.53 -10.22
CA PHE A 34 -11.07 -14.79 -10.84
C PHE A 34 -12.38 -15.32 -10.27
N LEU A 35 -12.39 -15.79 -9.01
CA LEU A 35 -13.55 -16.50 -8.46
C LEU A 35 -14.80 -15.62 -8.31
N ALA A 36 -14.67 -14.40 -7.80
CA ALA A 36 -15.80 -13.50 -7.62
C ALA A 36 -16.35 -13.01 -8.98
N CYS A 37 -15.47 -12.63 -9.90
CA CYS A 37 -15.86 -12.24 -11.25
C CYS A 37 -16.61 -13.38 -11.98
N LEU A 38 -16.07 -14.61 -11.90
CA LEU A 38 -16.70 -15.80 -12.48
C LEU A 38 -18.06 -16.10 -11.83
N ALA A 39 -18.15 -16.04 -10.50
CA ALA A 39 -19.39 -16.27 -9.76
C ALA A 39 -20.48 -15.24 -10.08
N ALA A 40 -20.09 -14.02 -10.45
CA ALA A 40 -21.00 -12.98 -10.90
C ALA A 40 -21.46 -13.13 -12.37
N GLY A 41 -20.89 -14.04 -13.16
CA GLY A 41 -21.10 -14.10 -14.61
C GLY A 41 -20.37 -12.97 -15.36
N GLY A 42 -19.23 -12.54 -14.84
CA GLY A 42 -18.36 -11.54 -15.45
C GLY A 42 -17.30 -12.14 -16.37
N HIS A 43 -16.46 -11.27 -16.92
CA HIS A 43 -15.39 -11.62 -17.85
C HIS A 43 -14.03 -11.31 -17.24
N THR A 44 -13.20 -12.33 -17.02
CA THR A 44 -11.82 -12.19 -16.57
C THR A 44 -10.85 -12.35 -17.73
N HIS A 45 -10.11 -11.29 -18.04
CA HIS A 45 -9.07 -11.27 -19.07
C HIS A 45 -7.71 -11.52 -18.43
N LEU A 46 -7.11 -12.67 -18.70
CA LEU A 46 -5.82 -13.07 -18.13
C LEU A 46 -4.67 -12.48 -18.94
N ILE A 47 -3.73 -11.81 -18.27
CA ILE A 47 -2.47 -11.37 -18.89
C ILE A 47 -1.45 -12.47 -18.78
N GLY A 48 -1.18 -13.16 -19.89
CA GLY A 48 -0.20 -14.25 -19.98
C GLY A 48 1.27 -13.82 -20.00
N ARG A 49 1.59 -12.61 -19.50
CA ARG A 49 2.93 -12.01 -19.50
C ARG A 49 3.18 -11.26 -18.19
N THR A 50 4.45 -11.05 -17.85
CA THR A 50 4.81 -10.20 -16.72
C THR A 50 4.23 -8.80 -16.91
N PRO A 51 3.41 -8.28 -15.97
CA PRO A 51 2.76 -7.00 -16.10
C PRO A 51 3.79 -5.87 -16.04
N SER A 52 3.89 -5.10 -17.13
CA SER A 52 4.58 -3.82 -17.15
C SER A 52 3.55 -2.70 -17.35
N PRO A 53 3.83 -1.46 -16.95
CA PRO A 53 2.88 -0.35 -17.16
C PRO A 53 2.38 -0.24 -18.60
N LYS A 54 3.25 -0.44 -19.60
CA LYS A 54 2.89 -0.40 -21.02
C LYS A 54 1.92 -1.51 -21.42
N ILE A 55 2.15 -2.75 -20.93
CA ILE A 55 1.27 -3.90 -21.19
C ILE A 55 -0.08 -3.69 -20.52
N LEU A 56 -0.08 -3.23 -19.27
CA LEU A 56 -1.30 -2.97 -18.51
C LEU A 56 -2.16 -1.89 -19.16
N MET A 57 -1.57 -0.75 -19.52
CA MET A 57 -2.30 0.34 -20.18
C MET A 57 -2.92 -0.11 -21.50
N LYS A 58 -2.23 -0.94 -22.28
CA LYS A 58 -2.80 -1.52 -23.52
C LYS A 58 -3.98 -2.42 -23.21
N ALA A 59 -3.85 -3.32 -22.23
CA ALA A 59 -4.92 -4.22 -21.81
C ALA A 59 -6.13 -3.43 -21.27
N PHE A 60 -5.92 -2.40 -20.46
CA PHE A 60 -6.99 -1.55 -19.96
C PHE A 60 -7.72 -0.80 -21.07
N ALA A 61 -7.01 -0.30 -22.07
CA ALA A 61 -7.63 0.38 -23.21
C ALA A 61 -8.49 -0.58 -24.07
N GLU A 62 -8.07 -1.84 -24.22
CA GLU A 62 -8.77 -2.87 -25.00
C GLU A 62 -9.97 -3.45 -24.24
N VAL A 63 -9.78 -3.80 -22.96
CA VAL A 63 -10.81 -4.49 -22.15
C VAL A 63 -11.79 -3.52 -21.50
N LYS A 64 -11.32 -2.31 -21.16
CA LYS A 64 -12.09 -1.30 -20.42
C LYS A 64 -12.69 -1.92 -19.14
N PRO A 65 -11.85 -2.32 -18.18
CA PRO A 65 -12.31 -3.01 -16.98
C PRO A 65 -13.32 -2.17 -16.20
N THR A 66 -14.23 -2.83 -15.52
CA THR A 66 -15.24 -2.18 -14.67
C THR A 66 -14.81 -2.06 -13.21
N LEU A 67 -13.88 -2.92 -12.80
CA LEU A 67 -13.17 -2.89 -11.52
C LEU A 67 -11.71 -3.23 -11.77
N ILE A 68 -10.80 -2.58 -11.06
CA ILE A 68 -9.36 -2.84 -11.16
C ILE A 68 -8.83 -3.19 -9.77
N LEU A 69 -8.20 -4.36 -9.66
CA LEU A 69 -7.46 -4.75 -8.46
C LEU A 69 -5.98 -4.52 -8.71
N SER A 70 -5.31 -3.85 -7.78
CA SER A 70 -3.91 -3.49 -7.97
C SER A 70 -3.12 -3.56 -6.66
N VAL A 71 -1.81 -3.39 -6.80
CA VAL A 71 -0.88 -3.20 -5.67
C VAL A 71 -0.28 -1.80 -5.75
N PRO A 72 0.16 -1.21 -4.63
CA PRO A 72 0.69 0.16 -4.58
C PRO A 72 1.74 0.44 -5.65
N LEU A 73 2.73 -0.44 -5.78
CA LEU A 73 3.86 -0.28 -6.69
C LEU A 73 3.45 0.06 -8.13
N ILE A 74 2.36 -0.52 -8.63
CA ILE A 74 1.91 -0.27 -10.01
C ILE A 74 1.33 1.13 -10.14
N LEU A 75 0.47 1.52 -9.20
CA LEU A 75 -0.16 2.83 -9.21
C LEU A 75 0.88 3.94 -8.98
N GLU A 76 1.82 3.73 -8.07
CA GLU A 76 2.93 4.64 -7.78
C GLU A 76 3.87 4.83 -8.98
N LYS A 77 4.20 3.74 -9.70
CA LYS A 77 4.97 3.85 -10.95
C LYS A 77 4.22 4.64 -12.03
N ILE A 78 2.91 4.45 -12.15
CA ILE A 78 2.10 5.23 -13.08
C ILE A 78 2.06 6.70 -12.65
N TYR A 79 1.91 6.97 -11.36
CA TYR A 79 1.96 8.32 -10.79
C TYR A 79 3.31 8.99 -11.10
N LYS A 80 4.43 8.36 -10.75
CA LYS A 80 5.79 8.87 -11.01
C LYS A 80 6.04 9.14 -12.51
N LYS A 81 5.61 8.25 -13.40
CA LYS A 81 5.85 8.41 -14.85
C LYS A 81 4.88 9.38 -15.55
N MET A 82 3.63 9.44 -15.15
CA MET A 82 2.60 10.22 -15.88
C MET A 82 2.23 11.54 -15.21
N ILE A 83 2.28 11.62 -13.89
CA ILE A 83 1.74 12.75 -13.13
C ILE A 83 2.87 13.64 -12.61
N GLN A 84 3.80 13.07 -11.89
CA GLN A 84 4.87 13.81 -11.22
C GLN A 84 5.62 14.76 -12.18
N PRO A 85 6.02 14.35 -13.43
CA PRO A 85 6.69 15.26 -14.36
C PRO A 85 5.81 16.41 -14.85
N GLN A 86 4.49 16.28 -14.73
CA GLN A 86 3.56 17.35 -15.14
C GLN A 86 3.36 18.37 -14.03
N ILE A 87 3.22 17.91 -12.79
CA ILE A 87 2.98 18.79 -11.63
C ILE A 87 4.27 19.47 -11.14
N SER A 88 5.44 18.89 -11.39
CA SER A 88 6.75 19.44 -11.03
C SER A 88 7.19 20.59 -11.93
N LYS A 89 6.54 20.80 -13.09
CA LYS A 89 6.85 21.95 -13.97
C LYS A 89 6.52 23.24 -13.25
N THR A 90 7.47 24.16 -13.19
CA THR A 90 7.35 25.45 -12.47
C THR A 90 6.04 26.19 -12.77
N ALA A 91 5.65 26.28 -14.05
CA ALA A 91 4.40 26.91 -14.44
C ALA A 91 3.15 26.21 -13.88
N VAL A 92 3.14 24.87 -13.89
CA VAL A 92 2.02 24.08 -13.35
C VAL A 92 1.98 24.16 -11.82
N SER A 93 3.12 24.11 -11.16
CA SER A 93 3.23 24.27 -9.69
C SER A 93 2.66 25.62 -9.23
N TRP A 94 2.90 26.70 -9.97
CA TRP A 94 2.30 28.01 -9.71
C TRP A 94 0.78 28.00 -9.92
N VAL A 95 0.30 27.41 -11.00
CA VAL A 95 -1.15 27.29 -11.29
C VAL A 95 -1.87 26.47 -10.21
N LEU A 96 -1.25 25.41 -9.71
CA LEU A 96 -1.81 24.57 -8.65
C LEU A 96 -1.96 25.29 -7.29
N LYS A 97 -1.30 26.45 -7.12
CA LYS A 97 -1.46 27.34 -5.95
C LYS A 97 -2.55 28.39 -6.14
N MET A 98 -3.10 28.55 -7.36
CA MET A 98 -4.12 29.54 -7.68
C MET A 98 -5.52 28.91 -7.62
N PRO A 99 -6.39 29.33 -6.67
CA PRO A 99 -7.77 28.85 -6.58
C PRO A 99 -8.51 29.08 -7.92
N LEU A 100 -9.29 28.09 -8.36
CA LEU A 100 -10.04 28.01 -9.62
C LEU A 100 -9.22 27.54 -10.82
N LEU A 101 -7.99 28.00 -11.03
CA LEU A 101 -7.13 27.52 -12.12
C LEU A 101 -6.58 26.12 -11.85
N ASP A 102 -6.33 25.81 -10.59
CA ASP A 102 -5.95 24.45 -10.13
C ASP A 102 -6.97 23.41 -10.56
N LYS A 103 -8.27 23.69 -10.44
CA LYS A 103 -9.35 22.76 -10.82
C LYS A 103 -9.31 22.35 -12.28
N VAL A 104 -8.98 23.28 -13.19
CA VAL A 104 -8.89 22.99 -14.63
C VAL A 104 -7.73 22.01 -14.91
N VAL A 105 -6.56 22.27 -14.31
CA VAL A 105 -5.38 21.42 -14.48
C VAL A 105 -5.63 20.05 -13.84
N LEU A 106 -6.14 20.02 -12.61
CA LEU A 106 -6.43 18.78 -11.89
C LEU A 106 -7.47 17.92 -12.61
N ASN A 107 -8.50 18.51 -13.19
CA ASN A 107 -9.49 17.79 -14.00
C ASN A 107 -8.87 17.18 -15.26
N LYS A 108 -7.99 17.91 -15.97
CA LYS A 108 -7.29 17.35 -17.14
C LYS A 108 -6.39 16.16 -16.75
N ILE A 109 -5.70 16.26 -15.62
CA ILE A 109 -4.87 15.16 -15.10
C ILE A 109 -5.77 13.96 -14.76
N ARG A 110 -6.89 14.20 -14.07
CA ARG A 110 -7.87 13.16 -13.72
C ARG A 110 -8.39 12.44 -14.97
N GLU A 111 -8.87 13.18 -15.99
CA GLU A 111 -9.36 12.61 -17.24
C GLU A 111 -8.30 11.78 -17.95
N LYS A 112 -7.06 12.28 -18.00
CA LYS A 112 -5.95 11.55 -18.61
C LYS A 112 -5.68 10.22 -17.88
N LEU A 113 -5.74 10.22 -16.54
CA LEU A 113 -5.61 9.02 -15.75
C LEU A 113 -6.79 8.07 -15.96
N LEU A 114 -8.02 8.55 -15.89
CA LEU A 114 -9.20 7.72 -16.13
C LEU A 114 -9.10 7.00 -17.47
N ASN A 115 -8.74 7.74 -18.53
CA ASN A 115 -8.56 7.17 -19.86
C ASN A 115 -7.41 6.14 -19.93
N ALA A 116 -6.31 6.36 -19.20
CA ALA A 116 -5.19 5.44 -19.15
C ALA A 116 -5.58 4.08 -18.53
N PHE A 117 -6.57 4.08 -17.63
CA PHE A 117 -7.14 2.87 -17.03
C PHE A 117 -8.40 2.34 -17.75
N GLY A 118 -8.68 2.80 -18.98
CA GLY A 118 -9.80 2.31 -19.82
C GLY A 118 -11.10 3.10 -19.68
N GLY A 119 -11.21 4.01 -18.73
CA GLY A 119 -12.30 4.99 -18.60
C GLY A 119 -13.65 4.49 -18.07
N GLU A 120 -13.84 3.18 -17.91
CA GLU A 120 -15.14 2.57 -17.54
C GLU A 120 -15.15 1.94 -16.14
N PHE A 121 -14.06 1.98 -15.38
CA PHE A 121 -13.99 1.39 -14.05
C PHE A 121 -14.67 2.26 -12.98
N SER A 122 -15.34 1.61 -12.04
CA SER A 122 -15.98 2.27 -10.89
C SER A 122 -14.95 2.70 -9.84
N GLN A 123 -13.93 1.87 -9.62
CA GLN A 123 -12.84 2.14 -8.68
C GLN A 123 -11.65 1.21 -8.91
N ILE A 124 -10.50 1.64 -8.39
CA ILE A 124 -9.30 0.81 -8.22
C ILE A 124 -9.21 0.45 -6.75
N ILE A 125 -9.10 -0.82 -6.44
CA ILE A 125 -8.84 -1.31 -5.07
C ILE A 125 -7.36 -1.64 -4.96
N ILE A 126 -6.69 -1.06 -3.99
CA ILE A 126 -5.29 -1.33 -3.69
C ILE A 126 -5.21 -2.28 -2.51
N GLY A 127 -4.45 -3.35 -2.66
CA GLY A 127 -4.24 -4.33 -1.58
C GLY A 127 -2.80 -4.80 -1.48
N GLY A 128 -2.48 -5.49 -0.39
CA GLY A 128 -1.21 -6.16 -0.17
C GLY A 128 -0.11 -5.33 0.48
N ALA A 129 -0.19 -4.00 0.43
CA ALA A 129 0.70 -3.07 1.13
C ALA A 129 0.04 -1.69 1.25
N PRO A 130 0.52 -0.80 2.15
CA PRO A 130 0.08 0.59 2.21
C PRO A 130 0.35 1.33 0.91
N LEU A 131 -0.57 2.21 0.51
CA LEU A 131 -0.33 3.16 -0.58
C LEU A 131 0.47 4.35 -0.04
N ASN A 132 1.42 4.84 -0.84
CA ASN A 132 2.20 6.02 -0.50
C ASN A 132 1.28 7.22 -0.19
N ALA A 133 1.50 7.88 0.95
CA ALA A 133 0.64 8.94 1.47
C ALA A 133 0.52 10.16 0.55
N GLU A 134 1.61 10.54 -0.12
CA GLU A 134 1.62 11.65 -1.07
C GLU A 134 0.79 11.32 -2.31
N VAL A 135 1.00 10.12 -2.85
CA VAL A 135 0.24 9.60 -4.01
C VAL A 135 -1.24 9.52 -3.67
N GLU A 136 -1.57 8.97 -2.51
CA GLU A 136 -2.95 8.86 -2.04
C GLU A 136 -3.62 10.24 -1.90
N THR A 137 -2.95 11.17 -1.22
CA THR A 137 -3.43 12.55 -1.04
C THR A 137 -3.67 13.24 -2.37
N PHE A 138 -2.74 13.08 -3.33
CA PHE A 138 -2.91 13.65 -4.66
C PHE A 138 -4.10 13.05 -5.41
N LEU A 139 -4.23 11.70 -5.41
CA LEU A 139 -5.33 11.00 -6.07
C LEU A 139 -6.69 11.39 -5.47
N ARG A 140 -6.75 11.58 -4.15
CA ARG A 140 -7.95 12.12 -3.47
C ARG A 140 -8.25 13.56 -3.90
N ARG A 141 -7.23 14.43 -3.97
CA ARG A 141 -7.39 15.81 -4.43
C ARG A 141 -8.01 15.90 -5.82
N ILE A 142 -7.62 15.04 -6.74
CA ILE A 142 -8.20 14.99 -8.10
C ILE A 142 -9.49 14.15 -8.17
N LYS A 143 -9.98 13.62 -7.06
CA LYS A 143 -11.16 12.73 -6.98
C LYS A 143 -11.01 11.51 -7.91
N PHE A 144 -9.82 10.94 -7.97
CA PHE A 144 -9.58 9.70 -8.70
C PHE A 144 -10.15 8.52 -7.90
N PRO A 145 -10.92 7.60 -8.53
CA PRO A 145 -11.63 6.54 -7.81
C PRO A 145 -10.69 5.42 -7.35
N VAL A 146 -10.00 5.64 -6.23
CA VAL A 146 -9.09 4.69 -5.60
C VAL A 146 -9.44 4.49 -4.14
N THR A 147 -9.33 3.27 -3.67
CA THR A 147 -9.48 2.87 -2.27
C THR A 147 -8.45 1.83 -1.89
N VAL A 148 -8.21 1.66 -0.60
CA VAL A 148 -7.31 0.65 -0.06
C VAL A 148 -8.13 -0.37 0.73
N GLY A 149 -7.86 -1.65 0.51
CA GLY A 149 -8.40 -2.74 1.31
C GLY A 149 -7.30 -3.44 2.10
N TYR A 150 -7.64 -3.95 3.27
CA TYR A 150 -6.73 -4.69 4.13
C TYR A 150 -7.17 -6.14 4.28
N GLY A 151 -6.18 -7.01 4.32
CA GLY A 151 -6.40 -8.42 4.56
C GLY A 151 -5.13 -9.24 4.48
N MET A 152 -5.27 -10.53 4.74
CA MET A 152 -4.19 -11.51 4.75
C MET A 152 -4.67 -12.84 4.18
N THR A 153 -3.74 -13.73 3.84
CA THR A 153 -4.09 -15.05 3.28
C THR A 153 -5.00 -15.84 4.21
N GLU A 154 -4.78 -15.72 5.50
CA GLU A 154 -5.51 -16.39 6.58
C GLU A 154 -6.95 -15.88 6.74
N THR A 155 -7.33 -14.82 6.01
CA THR A 155 -8.70 -14.28 5.97
C THR A 155 -9.35 -14.34 4.58
N ALA A 156 -8.76 -15.03 3.64
CA ALA A 156 -9.24 -15.41 2.31
C ALA A 156 -9.67 -14.31 1.31
N PRO A 157 -9.07 -13.12 1.14
CA PRO A 157 -8.11 -12.44 2.01
C PRO A 157 -8.68 -11.29 2.87
N LEU A 158 -9.88 -10.74 2.59
CA LEU A 158 -10.32 -9.40 2.98
C LEU A 158 -10.81 -9.32 4.43
N ILE A 159 -10.32 -8.33 5.16
CA ILE A 159 -10.73 -7.97 6.52
C ILE A 159 -11.53 -6.67 6.50
N SER A 160 -11.03 -5.66 5.78
CA SER A 160 -11.65 -4.34 5.72
C SER A 160 -11.61 -3.75 4.33
N PHE A 161 -12.65 -2.95 4.04
CA PHE A 161 -12.83 -2.27 2.77
C PHE A 161 -13.89 -1.17 2.93
N THR A 162 -13.74 -0.10 2.15
CA THR A 162 -14.77 0.94 2.00
C THR A 162 -14.72 1.44 0.55
N PRO A 163 -15.88 1.70 -0.10
CA PRO A 163 -15.91 2.31 -1.42
C PRO A 163 -15.14 3.63 -1.46
N TRP A 164 -14.53 3.94 -2.60
CA TRP A 164 -13.69 5.14 -2.72
C TRP A 164 -14.40 6.45 -2.38
N THR A 165 -15.72 6.51 -2.48
CA THR A 165 -16.55 7.69 -2.13
C THR A 165 -16.58 7.98 -0.63
N GLU A 166 -16.39 6.96 0.20
CA GLU A 166 -16.43 7.02 1.66
C GLU A 166 -15.05 6.76 2.30
N PHE A 167 -14.07 6.47 1.47
CA PHE A 167 -12.72 6.15 1.91
C PHE A 167 -12.03 7.31 2.64
N ARG A 168 -11.32 7.01 3.72
CA ARG A 168 -10.52 7.97 4.50
C ARG A 168 -9.04 7.80 4.18
N ILE A 169 -8.33 8.93 4.04
CA ILE A 169 -6.88 8.93 3.77
C ILE A 169 -6.15 8.16 4.87
N GLN A 170 -5.17 7.36 4.47
CA GLN A 170 -4.35 6.51 5.32
C GLN A 170 -5.09 5.39 6.05
N SER A 171 -6.40 5.21 5.79
CA SER A 171 -7.13 4.05 6.29
C SER A 171 -7.04 2.86 5.34
N CYS A 172 -7.40 1.69 5.85
CA CYS A 172 -7.60 0.49 5.04
C CYS A 172 -9.09 0.13 4.91
N GLY A 173 -9.98 1.13 5.06
CA GLY A 173 -11.42 0.95 5.07
C GLY A 173 -11.96 0.44 6.40
N GLN A 174 -13.28 0.23 6.42
CA GLN A 174 -14.01 -0.30 7.58
C GLN A 174 -13.98 -1.82 7.60
N VAL A 175 -14.04 -2.40 8.78
CA VAL A 175 -14.21 -3.86 8.96
C VAL A 175 -15.47 -4.32 8.21
N LEU A 176 -15.39 -5.46 7.53
CA LEU A 176 -16.50 -5.99 6.72
C LEU A 176 -17.71 -6.32 7.60
N GLU A 177 -18.69 -5.44 7.62
CA GLU A 177 -19.90 -5.59 8.43
C GLU A 177 -20.65 -6.89 8.08
N GLY A 178 -21.03 -7.64 9.12
CA GLY A 178 -21.74 -8.93 8.99
C GLY A 178 -20.87 -10.10 8.52
N PHE A 179 -19.57 -9.89 8.24
CA PHE A 179 -18.63 -10.95 7.84
C PHE A 179 -17.44 -11.06 8.78
N MET A 180 -16.97 -9.93 9.30
CA MET A 180 -15.78 -9.85 10.13
C MET A 180 -16.02 -8.99 11.36
N GLU A 181 -15.32 -9.31 12.42
CA GLU A 181 -15.14 -8.49 13.61
C GLU A 181 -13.66 -8.20 13.76
N ALA A 182 -13.31 -7.04 14.28
CA ALA A 182 -11.92 -6.69 14.61
C ALA A 182 -11.84 -6.01 15.96
N ARG A 183 -10.70 -6.19 16.63
CA ARG A 183 -10.36 -5.50 17.89
C ARG A 183 -8.88 -5.15 17.93
N ILE A 184 -8.54 -4.20 18.77
CA ILE A 184 -7.15 -3.88 19.12
C ILE A 184 -6.81 -4.56 20.45
N ALA A 185 -5.78 -5.39 20.44
CA ALA A 185 -5.30 -6.07 21.64
C ALA A 185 -4.13 -5.29 22.25
N ASN A 186 -4.15 -5.13 23.58
CA ASN A 186 -3.12 -4.46 24.38
C ASN A 186 -2.71 -3.09 23.78
N PRO A 187 -3.67 -2.14 23.60
CA PRO A 187 -3.33 -0.83 23.06
C PRO A 187 -2.39 -0.06 23.98
N ASP A 188 -1.44 0.64 23.37
CA ASP A 188 -0.57 1.59 24.08
C ASP A 188 -1.31 2.93 24.38
N ALA A 189 -0.57 3.95 24.81
CA ALA A 189 -1.14 5.26 25.16
C ALA A 189 -1.78 5.99 23.97
N ASP A 190 -1.34 5.67 22.74
CA ASP A 190 -1.85 6.22 21.48
C ASP A 190 -2.96 5.36 20.88
N GLY A 191 -3.34 4.27 21.56
CA GLY A 191 -4.36 3.32 21.12
C GLY A 191 -3.87 2.31 20.08
N VAL A 192 -2.57 2.25 19.83
CA VAL A 192 -1.96 1.30 18.88
C VAL A 192 -1.74 -0.04 19.57
N GLY A 193 -2.23 -1.12 18.95
CA GLY A 193 -2.03 -2.48 19.43
C GLY A 193 -2.18 -3.50 18.31
N GLU A 194 -2.05 -4.78 18.62
CA GLU A 194 -2.22 -5.83 17.63
C GLU A 194 -3.68 -5.90 17.16
N ILE A 195 -3.85 -5.83 15.85
CA ILE A 195 -5.16 -6.05 15.22
C ILE A 195 -5.47 -7.54 15.30
N GLN A 196 -6.59 -7.88 15.93
CA GLN A 196 -7.10 -9.25 16.01
C GLN A 196 -8.47 -9.32 15.34
N VAL A 197 -8.73 -10.41 14.61
CA VAL A 197 -9.94 -10.54 13.80
C VAL A 197 -10.63 -11.86 14.02
N ARG A 198 -11.94 -11.87 13.83
CA ARG A 198 -12.80 -13.06 13.88
C ARG A 198 -13.89 -12.93 12.80
N GLY A 199 -14.30 -14.02 12.20
CA GLY A 199 -15.39 -14.02 11.22
C GLY A 199 -15.33 -15.19 10.27
N GLU A 200 -16.30 -15.22 9.33
CA GLU A 200 -16.49 -16.30 8.36
C GLU A 200 -15.31 -16.47 7.39
N ASN A 201 -14.51 -15.42 7.20
CA ASN A 201 -13.38 -15.41 6.28
C ASN A 201 -12.11 -16.00 6.89
N VAL A 202 -12.07 -16.19 8.22
CA VAL A 202 -10.88 -16.66 8.94
C VAL A 202 -10.64 -18.13 8.67
N MET A 203 -9.39 -18.51 8.43
CA MET A 203 -8.96 -19.89 8.25
C MET A 203 -9.26 -20.75 9.46
N MET A 204 -9.44 -22.06 9.26
CA MET A 204 -9.55 -23.04 10.36
C MET A 204 -8.18 -23.34 11.00
N GLY A 205 -7.08 -23.13 10.28
CA GLY A 205 -5.73 -23.37 10.73
C GLY A 205 -4.77 -23.72 9.60
N TYR A 206 -3.52 -23.93 9.94
CA TYR A 206 -2.48 -24.37 9.00
C TYR A 206 -2.48 -25.88 8.83
N TYR A 207 -2.51 -26.34 7.59
CA TYR A 207 -2.53 -27.77 7.27
C TYR A 207 -1.32 -28.49 7.85
N LYS A 208 -1.57 -29.56 8.63
CA LYS A 208 -0.54 -30.35 9.33
C LYS A 208 0.45 -29.55 10.19
N ASN A 209 0.03 -28.40 10.71
CA ASN A 209 0.85 -27.58 11.59
C ASN A 209 0.00 -27.02 12.76
N GLU A 210 -0.29 -27.89 13.71
CA GLU A 210 -1.09 -27.56 14.88
C GLU A 210 -0.43 -26.50 15.76
N GLN A 211 0.89 -26.54 15.89
CA GLN A 211 1.63 -25.58 16.68
C GLN A 211 1.47 -24.16 16.12
N ALA A 212 1.73 -23.95 14.84
CA ALA A 212 1.53 -22.65 14.19
C ALA A 212 0.05 -22.21 14.25
N THR A 213 -0.90 -23.15 14.13
CA THR A 213 -2.32 -22.86 14.27
C THR A 213 -2.62 -22.33 15.67
N LYS A 214 -2.18 -23.02 16.72
CA LYS A 214 -2.38 -22.61 18.11
C LYS A 214 -1.77 -21.25 18.42
N GLU A 215 -0.58 -20.96 17.89
CA GLU A 215 0.11 -19.67 18.07
C GLU A 215 -0.62 -18.51 17.35
N SER A 216 -1.33 -18.81 16.25
CA SER A 216 -2.05 -17.80 15.47
C SER A 216 -3.38 -17.37 16.09
N PHE A 217 -3.91 -18.12 17.04
CA PHE A 217 -5.17 -17.79 17.70
C PHE A 217 -4.99 -17.44 19.18
N THR A 218 -5.86 -16.56 19.65
CA THR A 218 -6.00 -16.30 21.10
C THR A 218 -6.84 -17.41 21.75
N ALA A 219 -6.79 -17.50 23.08
CA ALA A 219 -7.59 -18.48 23.83
C ALA A 219 -9.12 -18.31 23.62
N ASP A 220 -9.58 -17.10 23.32
CA ASP A 220 -10.97 -16.75 23.03
C ASP A 220 -11.30 -16.75 21.51
N GLY A 221 -10.41 -17.34 20.67
CA GLY A 221 -10.68 -17.68 19.27
C GLY A 221 -10.50 -16.56 18.26
N TRP A 222 -9.78 -15.48 18.59
CA TRP A 222 -9.42 -14.43 17.63
C TRP A 222 -8.13 -14.78 16.90
N LEU A 223 -8.11 -14.56 15.58
CA LEU A 223 -6.90 -14.65 14.79
C LEU A 223 -6.00 -13.44 15.07
N ARG A 224 -4.75 -13.69 15.43
CA ARG A 224 -3.69 -12.69 15.52
C ARG A 224 -3.18 -12.35 14.14
N THR A 225 -3.33 -11.10 13.70
CA THR A 225 -2.85 -10.71 12.36
C THR A 225 -1.34 -10.49 12.33
N GLY A 226 -0.75 -10.18 13.49
CA GLY A 226 0.62 -9.70 13.60
C GLY A 226 0.83 -8.29 13.06
N ASP A 227 -0.24 -7.60 12.66
CA ASP A 227 -0.20 -6.21 12.25
C ASP A 227 -0.59 -5.32 13.44
N LEU A 228 0.10 -4.19 13.59
CA LEU A 228 -0.19 -3.16 14.59
C LEU A 228 -1.00 -2.03 13.95
N GLY A 229 -1.96 -1.50 14.70
CA GLY A 229 -2.78 -0.43 14.19
C GLY A 229 -3.80 0.08 15.20
N ILE A 230 -4.66 0.96 14.71
CA ILE A 230 -5.80 1.50 15.44
C ILE A 230 -7.10 1.24 14.67
N ILE A 231 -8.20 1.17 15.39
CA ILE A 231 -9.56 1.18 14.82
C ILE A 231 -10.25 2.42 15.39
N ASP A 232 -10.69 3.32 14.51
CA ASP A 232 -11.38 4.51 14.97
C ASP A 232 -12.85 4.20 15.39
N LYS A 233 -13.52 5.20 15.95
CA LYS A 233 -14.91 5.07 16.43
C LYS A 233 -15.92 4.68 15.34
N ASP A 234 -15.60 4.91 14.08
CA ASP A 234 -16.44 4.60 12.94
C ASP A 234 -16.03 3.26 12.27
N GLY A 235 -15.08 2.51 12.88
CA GLY A 235 -14.64 1.20 12.43
C GLY A 235 -13.60 1.20 11.32
N PHE A 236 -12.99 2.34 11.01
CA PHE A 236 -11.89 2.40 10.04
C PHE A 236 -10.59 1.90 10.66
N ILE A 237 -9.89 1.04 9.94
CA ILE A 237 -8.59 0.48 10.33
C ILE A 237 -7.46 1.34 9.77
N TYR A 238 -6.48 1.66 10.61
CA TYR A 238 -5.23 2.33 10.24
C TYR A 238 -4.06 1.47 10.68
N ILE A 239 -3.30 0.95 9.72
CA ILE A 239 -2.13 0.11 10.01
C ILE A 239 -0.93 1.01 10.30
N LYS A 240 -0.19 0.69 11.36
CA LYS A 240 1.01 1.39 11.80
C LYS A 240 2.30 0.62 11.47
N GLY A 241 2.25 -0.69 11.54
CA GLY A 241 3.41 -1.54 11.28
C GLY A 241 3.11 -3.00 11.60
N ARG A 242 4.18 -3.76 11.84
CA ARG A 242 4.07 -5.17 12.22
C ARG A 242 4.64 -5.44 13.60
N CYS A 243 4.04 -6.36 14.35
CA CYS A 243 4.54 -6.77 15.66
C CYS A 243 6.01 -7.23 15.60
N LYS A 244 6.41 -7.93 14.53
CA LYS A 244 7.76 -8.49 14.37
C LYS A 244 8.81 -7.48 13.92
N THR A 245 8.42 -6.34 13.39
CA THR A 245 9.32 -5.31 12.85
C THR A 245 9.39 -4.07 13.73
N MET A 246 8.46 -3.94 14.67
CA MET A 246 8.45 -2.86 15.66
C MET A 246 9.78 -2.84 16.43
N LEU A 247 10.36 -1.66 16.56
CA LEU A 247 11.57 -1.40 17.31
C LEU A 247 11.23 -0.69 18.62
N LEU A 248 12.12 -0.78 19.60
CA LEU A 248 11.95 -0.09 20.87
C LEU A 248 12.93 1.08 20.96
N GLY A 249 12.40 2.26 21.17
CA GLY A 249 13.18 3.45 21.49
C GLY A 249 13.89 3.35 22.84
N PRO A 250 14.86 4.24 23.12
CA PRO A 250 15.69 4.20 24.32
C PRO A 250 14.89 4.26 25.64
N SER A 251 13.70 4.85 25.63
CA SER A 251 12.80 4.96 26.79
C SER A 251 11.58 4.06 26.67
N GLY A 252 11.61 3.03 25.81
CA GLY A 252 10.56 2.04 25.66
C GLY A 252 9.40 2.48 24.73
N GLN A 253 9.56 3.56 23.98
CA GLN A 253 8.58 3.97 22.97
C GLN A 253 8.58 2.97 21.80
N ASN A 254 7.40 2.71 21.25
CA ASN A 254 7.27 1.94 20.03
C ASN A 254 7.72 2.78 18.83
N ILE A 255 8.56 2.21 17.98
CA ILE A 255 9.01 2.78 16.71
C ILE A 255 8.52 1.86 15.61
N TYR A 256 7.86 2.44 14.62
CA TYR A 256 7.33 1.72 13.45
C TYR A 256 8.19 2.00 12.23
N PRO A 257 9.15 1.12 11.87
CA PRO A 257 10.09 1.36 10.77
C PRO A 257 9.40 1.68 9.46
N GLU A 258 8.25 1.05 9.19
CA GLU A 258 7.49 1.23 7.97
C GLU A 258 6.96 2.66 7.80
N GLU A 259 6.62 3.36 8.89
CA GLU A 259 6.21 4.77 8.85
C GLU A 259 7.39 5.70 8.49
N ILE A 260 8.56 5.40 9.02
CA ILE A 260 9.80 6.15 8.72
C ILE A 260 10.22 5.89 7.27
N GLU A 261 10.20 4.63 6.84
CA GLU A 261 10.51 4.21 5.47
C GLU A 261 9.59 4.88 4.46
N ALA A 262 8.29 4.98 4.76
CA ALA A 262 7.34 5.68 3.92
C ALA A 262 7.72 7.14 3.68
N LYS A 263 8.27 7.83 4.70
CA LYS A 263 8.77 9.21 4.57
C LYS A 263 10.06 9.27 3.74
N ILE A 264 11.01 8.38 4.00
CA ILE A 264 12.28 8.30 3.25
C ILE A 264 12.00 8.02 1.77
N ASN A 265 11.09 7.11 1.47
CA ASN A 265 10.75 6.73 0.09
C ASN A 265 10.10 7.85 -0.74
N ASN A 266 9.67 8.94 -0.09
CA ASN A 266 9.18 10.16 -0.75
C ASN A 266 10.29 11.16 -1.08
N MET A 267 11.50 10.95 -0.58
CA MET A 267 12.62 11.87 -0.79
C MET A 267 13.20 11.75 -2.21
N PRO A 268 13.82 12.83 -2.73
CA PRO A 268 14.48 12.81 -4.02
C PRO A 268 15.50 11.68 -4.15
N TYR A 269 15.54 11.05 -5.32
CA TYR A 269 16.45 9.96 -5.69
C TYR A 269 16.39 8.71 -4.80
N VAL A 270 15.30 8.50 -4.05
CA VAL A 270 15.06 7.29 -3.26
C VAL A 270 14.12 6.37 -4.03
N LEU A 271 14.57 5.12 -4.27
CA LEU A 271 13.73 4.05 -4.82
C LEU A 271 13.00 3.30 -3.71
N GLU A 272 13.74 2.88 -2.70
CA GLU A 272 13.24 2.15 -1.54
C GLU A 272 14.21 2.25 -0.36
N SER A 273 13.69 2.05 0.83
CA SER A 273 14.49 2.12 2.06
C SER A 273 14.14 1.02 3.05
N LEU A 274 15.05 0.79 3.99
CA LEU A 274 14.92 -0.17 5.08
C LEU A 274 15.49 0.45 6.36
N VAL A 275 14.64 0.65 7.37
CA VAL A 275 15.06 1.18 8.66
C VAL A 275 15.32 0.03 9.63
N LEU A 276 16.51 0.02 10.19
CA LEU A 276 17.01 -0.99 11.12
C LEU A 276 17.48 -0.32 12.41
N GLN A 277 17.62 -1.10 13.45
CA GLN A 277 18.18 -0.63 14.72
C GLN A 277 19.50 -1.32 15.00
N LYS A 278 20.51 -0.51 15.33
CA LYS A 278 21.79 -0.97 15.87
C LYS A 278 21.96 -0.38 17.26
N ASP A 279 21.97 -1.25 18.26
CA ASP A 279 21.90 -0.84 19.67
C ASP A 279 20.63 0.01 19.91
N THR A 280 20.79 1.30 20.19
CA THR A 280 19.68 2.24 20.40
C THR A 280 19.52 3.24 19.24
N ARG A 281 20.28 3.08 18.15
CA ARG A 281 20.33 4.04 17.02
C ARG A 281 19.57 3.48 15.81
N LEU A 282 18.85 4.35 15.14
CA LEU A 282 18.20 4.00 13.87
C LEU A 282 19.14 4.25 12.70
N VAL A 283 19.27 3.26 11.85
CA VAL A 283 20.04 3.31 10.60
C VAL A 283 19.09 3.05 9.44
N ALA A 284 19.09 3.94 8.46
CA ALA A 284 18.33 3.76 7.23
C ALA A 284 19.27 3.28 6.11
N LEU A 285 19.03 2.10 5.57
CA LEU A 285 19.61 1.66 4.32
C LEU A 285 18.73 2.17 3.18
N VAL A 286 19.30 2.86 2.21
CA VAL A 286 18.55 3.47 1.11
C VAL A 286 19.09 2.98 -0.23
N CYS A 287 18.24 2.36 -1.04
CA CYS A 287 18.53 2.06 -2.42
C CYS A 287 18.15 3.29 -3.28
N PRO A 288 19.09 3.91 -4.00
CA PRO A 288 18.80 5.03 -4.88
C PRO A 288 17.95 4.64 -6.09
N ASP A 289 17.19 5.58 -6.61
CA ASP A 289 16.60 5.50 -7.95
C ASP A 289 17.69 5.79 -8.99
N PHE A 290 18.43 4.75 -9.38
CA PHE A 290 19.55 4.87 -10.32
C PHE A 290 19.14 5.44 -11.68
N GLU A 291 17.88 5.17 -12.14
CA GLU A 291 17.37 5.78 -13.37
C GLU A 291 17.31 7.31 -13.26
N ALA A 292 16.91 7.83 -12.10
CA ALA A 292 16.85 9.27 -11.85
C ALA A 292 18.25 9.88 -11.61
N VAL A 293 19.11 9.17 -10.88
CA VAL A 293 20.50 9.59 -10.64
C VAL A 293 21.26 9.72 -11.95
N ASP A 294 21.15 8.72 -12.84
CA ASP A 294 21.80 8.71 -14.15
C ASP A 294 21.23 9.80 -15.08
N ALA A 295 19.91 10.01 -15.04
CA ALA A 295 19.25 11.01 -15.89
C ALA A 295 19.68 12.46 -15.54
N ASP A 296 19.98 12.71 -14.28
CA ASP A 296 20.42 14.02 -13.78
C ASP A 296 21.97 14.10 -13.64
N GLU A 297 22.69 13.08 -14.11
CA GLU A 297 24.16 12.98 -14.13
C GLU A 297 24.81 13.26 -12.75
N LEU A 298 24.16 12.81 -11.65
CA LEU A 298 24.71 13.00 -10.31
C LEU A 298 25.96 12.14 -10.09
N THR A 299 27.01 12.76 -9.55
CA THR A 299 28.16 12.02 -9.04
C THR A 299 27.85 11.34 -7.70
N GLN A 300 28.66 10.36 -7.30
CA GLN A 300 28.51 9.67 -6.02
C GLN A 300 28.55 10.67 -4.84
N ASP A 301 29.47 11.63 -4.85
CA ASP A 301 29.59 12.64 -3.78
C ASP A 301 28.33 13.53 -3.71
N GLN A 302 27.78 13.91 -4.87
CA GLN A 302 26.52 14.68 -4.92
C GLN A 302 25.35 13.87 -4.41
N LEU A 303 25.27 12.58 -4.73
CA LEU A 303 24.24 11.69 -4.22
C LEU A 303 24.31 11.55 -2.69
N GLU A 304 25.52 11.44 -2.12
CA GLU A 304 25.73 11.39 -0.67
C GLU A 304 25.24 12.68 0.02
N VAL A 305 25.52 13.83 -0.58
CA VAL A 305 25.02 15.13 -0.07
C VAL A 305 23.49 15.16 -0.09
N VAL A 306 22.87 14.75 -1.18
CA VAL A 306 21.39 14.69 -1.29
C VAL A 306 20.81 13.74 -0.26
N MET A 307 21.42 12.56 -0.05
CA MET A 307 20.93 11.59 0.95
C MET A 307 21.04 12.13 2.38
N GLU A 308 22.09 12.88 2.70
CA GLU A 308 22.21 13.54 4.01
C GLU A 308 21.19 14.69 4.19
N GLU A 309 20.88 15.43 3.14
CA GLU A 309 19.79 16.41 3.15
C GLU A 309 18.43 15.72 3.34
N ASN A 310 18.17 14.64 2.64
CA ASN A 310 16.97 13.81 2.80
C ASN A 310 16.81 13.34 4.25
N ARG A 311 17.89 12.84 4.87
CA ARG A 311 17.88 12.43 6.29
C ARG A 311 17.49 13.58 7.21
N LYS A 312 18.02 14.78 7.01
CA LYS A 312 17.70 15.98 7.81
C LYS A 312 16.24 16.38 7.64
N LEU A 313 15.72 16.37 6.42
CA LEU A 313 14.33 16.70 6.12
C LEU A 313 13.35 15.71 6.77
N VAL A 314 13.64 14.41 6.65
CA VAL A 314 12.82 13.37 7.29
C VAL A 314 12.86 13.52 8.81
N ASN A 315 14.04 13.72 9.39
CA ASN A 315 14.20 13.89 10.84
C ASN A 315 13.46 15.12 11.39
N ALA A 316 13.27 16.16 10.60
CA ALA A 316 12.50 17.34 11.02
C ALA A 316 10.99 17.03 11.20
N GLU A 317 10.51 15.95 10.61
CA GLU A 317 9.12 15.48 10.70
C GLU A 317 8.93 14.32 11.71
N LEU A 318 10.00 13.78 12.26
CA LEU A 318 9.99 12.65 13.17
C LEU A 318 10.09 13.09 14.63
N ALA A 319 9.47 12.31 15.52
CA ALA A 319 9.68 12.47 16.95
C ALA A 319 11.17 12.24 17.31
N ALA A 320 11.64 12.82 18.41
CA ALA A 320 13.05 12.76 18.77
C ALA A 320 13.60 11.32 18.92
N TYR A 321 12.76 10.39 19.37
CA TYR A 321 13.12 8.97 19.54
C TYR A 321 13.06 8.16 18.23
N GLU A 322 12.51 8.70 17.16
CA GLU A 322 12.38 8.08 15.82
C GLU A 322 13.44 8.60 14.85
N GLN A 323 14.29 9.55 15.26
CA GLN A 323 15.24 10.17 14.38
C GLN A 323 16.30 9.19 13.88
N ILE A 324 16.54 9.26 12.56
CA ILE A 324 17.54 8.45 11.88
C ILE A 324 18.92 9.01 12.20
N ASN A 325 19.74 8.19 12.84
CA ASN A 325 21.11 8.58 13.19
C ASN A 325 22.06 8.55 11.98
N GLU A 326 21.87 7.59 11.10
CA GLU A 326 22.71 7.36 9.94
C GLU A 326 21.87 6.92 8.75
N LEU A 327 22.17 7.46 7.56
CA LEU A 327 21.63 6.98 6.29
C LEU A 327 22.78 6.40 5.49
N ARG A 328 22.66 5.16 5.05
CA ARG A 328 23.65 4.47 4.21
C ARG A 328 23.07 4.18 2.84
N ILE A 329 23.83 4.51 1.80
CA ILE A 329 23.49 4.14 0.44
C ILE A 329 23.72 2.64 0.27
N PHE A 330 22.69 1.95 -0.20
CA PHE A 330 22.73 0.53 -0.55
C PHE A 330 22.65 0.39 -2.07
N ASN A 331 23.75 -0.02 -2.69
CA ASN A 331 23.95 0.06 -4.14
C ASN A 331 23.19 -1.01 -4.96
N HIS A 332 22.29 -1.73 -4.35
CA HIS A 332 21.50 -2.79 -5.00
C HIS A 332 20.04 -2.71 -4.54
N GLU A 333 19.10 -3.20 -5.36
CA GLU A 333 17.74 -3.43 -4.89
C GLU A 333 17.73 -4.46 -3.76
N PHE A 334 16.88 -4.23 -2.77
CA PHE A 334 16.69 -5.21 -1.69
C PHE A 334 16.08 -6.49 -2.21
N GLU A 335 16.47 -7.63 -1.64
CA GLU A 335 15.79 -8.89 -1.88
C GLU A 335 14.36 -8.85 -1.39
N LYS A 336 13.45 -9.32 -2.25
CA LYS A 336 12.01 -9.24 -1.99
C LYS A 336 11.37 -10.63 -1.98
N THR A 337 10.31 -10.73 -1.21
CA THR A 337 9.38 -11.85 -1.29
C THR A 337 8.63 -11.83 -2.64
N PRO A 338 7.93 -12.92 -3.03
CA PRO A 338 7.05 -12.91 -4.20
C PRO A 338 5.98 -11.79 -4.16
N LYS A 339 5.60 -11.33 -2.94
CA LYS A 339 4.69 -10.20 -2.71
C LYS A 339 5.37 -8.82 -2.83
N LYS A 340 6.64 -8.77 -3.26
CA LYS A 340 7.45 -7.54 -3.38
C LYS A 340 7.76 -6.82 -2.06
N SER A 341 7.58 -7.46 -0.91
CA SER A 341 8.03 -6.94 0.39
C SER A 341 9.50 -7.27 0.62
N ILE A 342 10.26 -6.32 1.17
CA ILE A 342 11.70 -6.51 1.48
C ILE A 342 11.85 -7.62 2.53
N LYS A 343 12.80 -8.53 2.29
CA LYS A 343 13.19 -9.58 3.25
C LYS A 343 14.10 -8.99 4.32
N ARG A 344 13.53 -8.24 5.27
CA ARG A 344 14.25 -7.47 6.30
C ARG A 344 15.30 -8.31 7.05
N PHE A 345 15.01 -9.59 7.29
CA PHE A 345 15.88 -10.52 8.02
C PHE A 345 17.23 -10.83 7.35
N LEU A 346 17.42 -10.39 6.11
CA LEU A 346 18.69 -10.54 5.38
C LEU A 346 19.65 -9.36 5.61
N TYR A 347 19.19 -8.30 6.30
CA TYR A 347 19.95 -7.06 6.44
C TYR A 347 20.18 -6.73 7.91
N GLU A 348 21.39 -6.21 8.17
CA GLU A 348 21.84 -5.75 9.50
C GLU A 348 22.20 -4.25 9.43
N ALA A 349 22.05 -3.54 10.56
CA ALA A 349 22.34 -2.12 10.68
C ALA A 349 23.85 -1.80 10.81
#